data_5c812e77ba0b9043d12d720455213a1d
#
_entry.id   5c812e77ba0b9043d12d720455213a1d
#
_cell.length_a   1.000
_cell.length_b   1.000
_cell.length_c   1.000
_cell.angle_alpha   90.00
_cell.angle_beta   90.00
_cell.angle_gamma   90.00
#
_symmetry.space_group_name_H-M   'P 1'
#
loop_
_entity.id
_entity.type
_entity.pdbx_description
1 polymer ?
#
loop_
_entity_poly.entity_id
_entity_poly.type
_entity_poly.pdbx_seq_one_letter_code
_entity_poly.pdbx_strand_id
1 'polypeptide(L)'
;EACGVVPIVARTLVSRGICDVEEARLFLSPSIERDWLDPLLIPGMSEVADRVQEAIEGGETIAVFGDFDVDGMSATCLLTLGARRLGGHVLPFIPDRFKEGYGLSRTSLERMLSGDRPDLIVTVDNGISARVEVDWLLSQGIDVVVTDHHEPAELVPEGVAVTDPKLEPDCPSRELAGAGVALKLLQVLGRRLGQPELWRRYTEIATLGTISDMMLLKGENRALVADGISRMRTTDRPGIVELAATARTDLSRISS
;
A
#
# COMPACT_ATOMS: atom_id res chain seq x y z
N GLU A 1 1.87 -19.58 31.29
CA GLU A 1 0.65 -20.34 31.68
C GLU A 1 -0.62 -19.61 31.25
N ALA A 2 -0.75 -18.29 31.48
CA ALA A 2 -1.96 -17.53 31.19
C ALA A 2 -2.36 -17.48 29.69
N CYS A 3 -1.41 -17.62 28.76
CA CYS A 3 -1.66 -17.67 27.31
C CYS A 3 -1.71 -19.07 26.73
N GLY A 4 -1.57 -20.13 27.56
CA GLY A 4 -1.57 -21.53 27.07
C GLY A 4 -0.36 -21.91 26.19
N VAL A 5 0.70 -21.11 26.16
CA VAL A 5 1.89 -21.37 25.36
C VAL A 5 3.00 -22.04 26.17
N VAL A 6 3.87 -22.77 25.45
CA VAL A 6 5.04 -23.42 26.09
C VAL A 6 6.04 -22.35 26.59
N PRO A 7 6.84 -22.64 27.64
CA PRO A 7 7.73 -21.65 28.26
C PRO A 7 8.69 -20.94 27.32
N ILE A 8 9.21 -21.63 26.28
CA ILE A 8 10.11 -21.02 25.31
C ILE A 8 9.41 -19.92 24.50
N VAL A 9 8.16 -20.13 24.09
CA VAL A 9 7.37 -19.14 23.36
C VAL A 9 7.08 -17.93 24.27
N ALA A 10 6.70 -18.17 25.54
CA ALA A 10 6.48 -17.09 26.50
C ALA A 10 7.74 -16.23 26.68
N ARG A 11 8.93 -16.84 26.84
CA ARG A 11 10.22 -16.12 26.93
C ARG A 11 10.50 -15.31 25.67
N THR A 12 10.23 -15.85 24.48
CA THR A 12 10.41 -15.15 23.20
C THR A 12 9.48 -13.94 23.10
N LEU A 13 8.22 -14.05 23.52
CA LEU A 13 7.30 -12.91 23.55
C LEU A 13 7.81 -11.80 24.48
N VAL A 14 8.21 -12.16 25.71
CA VAL A 14 8.75 -11.20 26.67
C VAL A 14 10.03 -10.54 26.16
N SER A 15 10.94 -11.29 25.50
CA SER A 15 12.17 -10.71 24.94
C SER A 15 11.91 -9.75 23.76
N ARG A 16 10.72 -9.82 23.17
CA ARG A 16 10.22 -8.89 22.14
C ARG A 16 9.37 -7.75 22.71
N GLY A 17 9.33 -7.60 24.03
CA GLY A 17 8.58 -6.55 24.71
C GLY A 17 7.09 -6.85 24.89
N ILE A 18 6.60 -8.03 24.50
CA ILE A 18 5.20 -8.45 24.67
C ILE A 18 5.06 -9.07 26.05
N CYS A 19 4.70 -8.25 27.04
CA CYS A 19 4.64 -8.65 28.45
C CYS A 19 3.20 -8.79 28.97
N ASP A 20 2.24 -8.20 28.28
CA ASP A 20 0.82 -8.30 28.64
C ASP A 20 0.18 -9.55 28.03
N VAL A 21 -0.78 -10.17 28.76
CA VAL A 21 -1.43 -11.42 28.35
C VAL A 21 -2.36 -11.21 27.15
N GLU A 22 -3.10 -10.10 27.12
CA GLU A 22 -4.01 -9.80 26.02
C GLU A 22 -3.22 -9.41 24.77
N GLU A 23 -2.15 -8.61 24.91
CA GLU A 23 -1.24 -8.31 23.81
C GLU A 23 -0.63 -9.60 23.22
N ALA A 24 -0.20 -10.53 24.09
CA ALA A 24 0.32 -11.82 23.64
C ALA A 24 -0.73 -12.66 22.88
N ARG A 25 -1.98 -12.66 23.32
CA ARG A 25 -3.08 -13.36 22.63
C ARG A 25 -3.34 -12.75 21.26
N LEU A 26 -3.41 -11.43 21.15
CA LEU A 26 -3.59 -10.72 19.88
C LEU A 26 -2.43 -11.04 18.93
N PHE A 27 -1.20 -10.97 19.42
CA PHE A 27 -0.01 -11.29 18.63
C PHE A 27 0.03 -12.73 18.11
N LEU A 28 -0.42 -13.70 18.91
CA LEU A 28 -0.44 -15.13 18.56
C LEU A 28 -1.61 -15.52 17.65
N SER A 29 -2.68 -14.73 17.66
CA SER A 29 -3.89 -14.98 16.86
C SER A 29 -4.29 -13.73 16.08
N PRO A 30 -3.45 -13.28 15.11
CA PRO A 30 -3.77 -12.09 14.31
C PRO A 30 -5.05 -12.34 13.48
N SER A 31 -5.89 -11.31 13.37
CA SER A 31 -7.13 -11.33 12.60
C SER A 31 -7.30 -10.06 11.80
N ILE A 32 -7.45 -10.19 10.50
CA ILE A 32 -7.65 -9.04 9.61
C ILE A 32 -8.98 -8.31 9.91
N GLU A 33 -9.99 -9.02 10.42
CA GLU A 33 -11.29 -8.46 10.80
C GLU A 33 -11.21 -7.59 12.05
N ARG A 34 -10.35 -7.95 12.99
CA ARG A 34 -10.23 -7.26 14.29
C ARG A 34 -9.12 -6.22 14.29
N ASP A 35 -7.98 -6.56 13.68
CA ASP A 35 -6.72 -5.84 13.88
C ASP A 35 -6.42 -4.84 12.73
N TRP A 36 -7.15 -4.92 11.61
CA TRP A 36 -7.04 -3.98 10.50
C TRP A 36 -7.82 -2.72 10.82
N LEU A 37 -7.11 -1.62 11.03
CA LEU A 37 -7.68 -0.36 11.50
C LEU A 37 -8.49 0.36 10.42
N ASP A 38 -9.32 1.33 10.82
CA ASP A 38 -10.06 2.16 9.88
C ASP A 38 -9.08 2.99 9.03
N PRO A 39 -9.18 2.94 7.68
CA PRO A 39 -8.32 3.72 6.80
C PRO A 39 -8.38 5.22 7.03
N LEU A 40 -9.50 5.77 7.50
CA LEU A 40 -9.67 7.20 7.77
C LEU A 40 -8.87 7.70 8.99
N LEU A 41 -8.20 6.80 9.71
CA LEU A 41 -7.24 7.18 10.75
C LEU A 41 -5.90 7.65 10.17
N ILE A 42 -5.66 7.44 8.88
CA ILE A 42 -4.46 7.94 8.19
C ILE A 42 -4.72 9.37 7.73
N PRO A 43 -3.84 10.34 8.07
CA PRO A 43 -3.98 11.73 7.67
C PRO A 43 -4.14 11.88 6.14
N GLY A 44 -5.06 12.73 5.70
CA GLY A 44 -5.31 13.03 4.30
C GLY A 44 -5.96 11.91 3.48
N MET A 45 -6.27 10.75 4.07
CA MET A 45 -6.85 9.61 3.35
C MET A 45 -8.22 9.95 2.74
N SER A 46 -9.04 10.72 3.43
CA SER A 46 -10.36 11.12 2.92
C SER A 46 -10.22 11.99 1.68
N GLU A 47 -9.38 13.01 1.73
CA GLU A 47 -9.16 13.99 0.66
C GLU A 47 -8.56 13.33 -0.59
N VAL A 48 -7.61 12.41 -0.41
CA VAL A 48 -7.06 11.60 -1.50
C VAL A 48 -8.16 10.74 -2.11
N ALA A 49 -8.96 10.08 -1.28
CA ALA A 49 -10.05 9.23 -1.76
C ALA A 49 -11.15 10.04 -2.46
N ASP A 50 -11.44 11.28 -2.01
CA ASP A 50 -12.39 12.19 -2.67
C ASP A 50 -11.95 12.46 -4.11
N ARG A 51 -10.69 12.89 -4.31
CA ARG A 51 -10.17 13.21 -5.65
C ARG A 51 -10.10 12.00 -6.59
N VAL A 52 -9.69 10.83 -6.05
CA VAL A 52 -9.63 9.59 -6.86
C VAL A 52 -11.05 9.11 -7.22
N GLN A 53 -12.01 9.22 -6.31
CA GLN A 53 -13.41 8.91 -6.58
C GLN A 53 -13.96 9.82 -7.69
N GLU A 54 -13.76 11.13 -7.60
CA GLU A 54 -14.16 12.09 -8.63
C GLU A 54 -13.60 11.72 -10.00
N ALA A 55 -12.32 11.32 -10.07
CA ALA A 55 -11.70 10.88 -11.32
C ALA A 55 -12.37 9.61 -11.89
N ILE A 56 -12.67 8.62 -11.03
CA ILE A 56 -13.36 7.39 -11.45
C ILE A 56 -14.76 7.70 -11.99
N GLU A 57 -15.53 8.48 -11.26
CA GLU A 57 -16.91 8.85 -11.62
C GLU A 57 -16.95 9.77 -12.84
N GLY A 58 -15.96 10.65 -12.98
CA GLY A 58 -15.79 11.55 -14.13
C GLY A 58 -15.24 10.88 -15.38
N GLY A 59 -14.79 9.63 -15.32
CA GLY A 59 -14.19 8.91 -16.44
C GLY A 59 -12.80 9.44 -16.84
N GLU A 60 -12.10 10.08 -15.91
CA GLU A 60 -10.75 10.59 -16.12
C GLU A 60 -9.73 9.43 -16.30
N THR A 61 -8.66 9.72 -17.05
CA THR A 61 -7.51 8.82 -17.16
C THR A 61 -6.61 8.98 -15.92
N ILE A 62 -6.50 7.94 -15.14
CA ILE A 62 -5.71 7.91 -13.89
C ILE A 62 -4.40 7.16 -14.15
N ALA A 63 -3.24 7.78 -13.91
CA ALA A 63 -1.97 7.07 -13.84
C ALA A 63 -1.66 6.73 -12.39
N VAL A 64 -1.44 5.44 -12.09
CA VAL A 64 -0.87 5.00 -10.80
C VAL A 64 0.63 4.90 -10.98
N PHE A 65 1.35 5.83 -10.36
CA PHE A 65 2.81 5.94 -10.43
C PHE A 65 3.42 5.35 -9.16
N GLY A 66 4.05 4.18 -9.27
CA GLY A 66 4.71 3.51 -8.15
C GLY A 66 6.22 3.65 -8.17
N ASP A 67 6.87 3.01 -7.19
CA ASP A 67 8.31 2.81 -7.19
C ASP A 67 8.70 1.46 -7.83
N PHE A 68 9.99 1.28 -8.09
CA PHE A 68 10.54 0.13 -8.81
C PHE A 68 10.77 -1.10 -7.92
N ASP A 69 10.69 -0.98 -6.62
CA ASP A 69 10.86 -2.11 -5.70
C ASP A 69 9.59 -2.94 -5.54
N VAL A 70 9.64 -3.97 -4.71
CA VAL A 70 8.50 -4.90 -4.57
C VAL A 70 7.33 -4.23 -3.84
N ASP A 71 7.55 -3.25 -2.96
CA ASP A 71 6.47 -2.52 -2.30
C ASP A 71 5.76 -1.61 -3.29
N GLY A 72 6.50 -0.77 -4.02
CA GLY A 72 5.95 0.10 -5.05
C GLY A 72 5.26 -0.67 -6.18
N MET A 73 5.84 -1.79 -6.64
CA MET A 73 5.20 -2.67 -7.62
C MET A 73 3.90 -3.29 -7.09
N SER A 74 3.88 -3.71 -5.81
CA SER A 74 2.70 -4.28 -5.17
C SER A 74 1.60 -3.23 -5.00
N ALA A 75 1.96 -2.02 -4.53
CA ALA A 75 1.05 -0.89 -4.40
C ALA A 75 0.43 -0.51 -5.75
N THR A 76 1.26 -0.37 -6.78
CA THR A 76 0.81 -0.07 -8.16
C THR A 76 -0.14 -1.14 -8.69
N CYS A 77 0.21 -2.41 -8.52
CA CYS A 77 -0.60 -3.54 -8.98
C CYS A 77 -1.97 -3.56 -8.30
N LEU A 78 -2.01 -3.53 -6.97
CA LEU A 78 -3.26 -3.66 -6.23
C LEU A 78 -4.20 -2.46 -6.48
N LEU A 79 -3.67 -1.23 -6.51
CA LEU A 79 -4.49 -0.05 -6.72
C LEU A 79 -5.00 0.01 -8.15
N THR A 80 -4.16 -0.28 -9.16
CA THR A 80 -4.57 -0.36 -10.57
C THR A 80 -5.69 -1.38 -10.78
N LEU A 81 -5.52 -2.60 -10.28
CA LEU A 81 -6.51 -3.66 -10.43
C LEU A 81 -7.80 -3.35 -9.67
N GLY A 82 -7.68 -2.81 -8.47
CA GLY A 82 -8.81 -2.44 -7.63
C GLY A 82 -9.63 -1.29 -8.23
N ALA A 83 -8.97 -0.21 -8.62
CA ALA A 83 -9.64 0.96 -9.20
C ALA A 83 -10.28 0.66 -10.57
N ARG A 84 -9.66 -0.20 -11.40
CA ARG A 84 -10.30 -0.72 -12.63
C ARG A 84 -11.59 -1.51 -12.33
N ARG A 85 -11.64 -2.29 -11.25
CA ARG A 85 -12.86 -2.98 -10.84
C ARG A 85 -13.95 -2.04 -10.33
N LEU A 86 -13.58 -0.87 -9.87
CA LEU A 86 -14.49 0.20 -9.48
C LEU A 86 -14.94 1.07 -10.67
N GLY A 87 -14.50 0.73 -11.90
CA GLY A 87 -14.89 1.41 -13.12
C GLY A 87 -13.89 2.46 -13.62
N GLY A 88 -12.76 2.65 -12.93
CA GLY A 88 -11.74 3.63 -13.33
C GLY A 88 -10.95 3.24 -14.59
N HIS A 89 -10.63 4.23 -15.40
CA HIS A 89 -9.68 4.10 -16.50
C HIS A 89 -8.26 4.35 -15.97
N VAL A 90 -7.55 3.27 -15.61
CA VAL A 90 -6.30 3.33 -14.82
C VAL A 90 -5.14 2.73 -15.58
N LEU A 91 -4.02 3.46 -15.67
CA LEU A 91 -2.77 3.06 -16.31
C LEU A 91 -1.68 2.91 -15.22
N PRO A 92 -1.02 1.75 -15.09
CA PRO A 92 0.10 1.60 -14.17
C PRO A 92 1.37 2.18 -14.80
N PHE A 93 2.21 2.80 -13.98
CA PHE A 93 3.52 3.25 -14.38
C PHE A 93 4.55 2.98 -13.28
N ILE A 94 5.69 2.40 -13.67
CA ILE A 94 6.83 2.14 -12.80
C ILE A 94 8.08 2.71 -13.47
N PRO A 95 8.91 3.52 -12.76
CA PRO A 95 10.14 4.05 -13.30
C PRO A 95 11.21 2.98 -13.52
N ASP A 96 12.10 3.23 -14.50
CA ASP A 96 13.28 2.39 -14.71
C ASP A 96 14.38 2.79 -13.72
N ARG A 97 14.65 1.93 -12.73
CA ARG A 97 15.64 2.15 -11.68
C ARG A 97 17.00 2.62 -12.20
N PHE A 98 17.44 2.06 -13.32
CA PHE A 98 18.80 2.31 -13.84
C PHE A 98 18.91 3.56 -14.69
N LYS A 99 17.80 4.03 -15.27
CA LYS A 99 17.80 5.19 -16.18
C LYS A 99 17.17 6.42 -15.57
N GLU A 100 16.19 6.26 -14.68
CA GLU A 100 15.32 7.34 -14.21
C GLU A 100 15.47 7.64 -12.70
N GLY A 101 16.13 6.73 -11.97
CA GLY A 101 16.37 6.91 -10.54
C GLY A 101 15.19 6.49 -9.67
N TYR A 102 15.17 6.99 -8.44
CA TYR A 102 14.17 6.70 -7.41
C TYR A 102 13.00 7.69 -7.47
N GLY A 103 11.78 7.16 -7.29
CA GLY A 103 10.57 7.96 -7.12
C GLY A 103 10.18 8.81 -8.33
N LEU A 104 9.44 9.91 -8.07
CA LEU A 104 9.11 10.89 -9.09
C LEU A 104 10.37 11.61 -9.54
N SER A 105 10.74 11.43 -10.81
CA SER A 105 11.81 12.20 -11.44
C SER A 105 11.30 12.86 -12.71
N ARG A 106 11.90 13.97 -13.09
CA ARG A 106 11.54 14.66 -14.34
C ARG A 106 11.59 13.72 -15.54
N THR A 107 12.62 12.88 -15.62
CA THR A 107 12.83 11.93 -16.72
C THR A 107 11.73 10.88 -16.79
N SER A 108 11.34 10.28 -15.65
CA SER A 108 10.27 9.29 -15.59
C SER A 108 8.91 9.91 -15.95
N LEU A 109 8.64 11.12 -15.47
CA LEU A 109 7.42 11.85 -15.77
C LEU A 109 7.33 12.22 -17.27
N GLU A 110 8.40 12.72 -17.88
CA GLU A 110 8.44 13.01 -19.32
C GLU A 110 8.22 11.75 -20.16
N ARG A 111 8.78 10.60 -19.76
CA ARG A 111 8.50 9.32 -20.42
C ARG A 111 7.03 8.91 -20.28
N MET A 112 6.44 9.03 -19.08
CA MET A 112 5.02 8.75 -18.87
C MET A 112 4.15 9.64 -19.76
N LEU A 113 4.42 10.94 -19.81
CA LEU A 113 3.65 11.91 -20.59
C LEU A 113 3.88 11.84 -22.11
N SER A 114 4.91 11.10 -22.56
CA SER A 114 5.10 10.82 -24.00
C SER A 114 4.13 9.77 -24.54
N GLY A 115 3.45 9.04 -23.65
CA GLY A 115 2.36 8.10 -23.98
C GLY A 115 0.97 8.73 -23.81
N ASP A 116 0.06 7.95 -23.24
CA ASP A 116 -1.29 8.42 -22.90
C ASP A 116 -1.20 9.42 -21.74
N ARG A 117 -1.59 10.67 -22.00
CA ARG A 117 -1.56 11.73 -20.98
C ARG A 117 -2.66 11.48 -19.96
N PRO A 118 -2.34 11.34 -18.66
CA PRO A 118 -3.33 11.22 -17.62
C PRO A 118 -3.94 12.59 -17.24
N ASP A 119 -5.16 12.57 -16.71
CA ASP A 119 -5.80 13.71 -16.08
C ASP A 119 -5.38 13.80 -14.60
N LEU A 120 -5.20 12.64 -13.95
CA LEU A 120 -4.79 12.49 -12.56
C LEU A 120 -3.62 11.52 -12.43
N ILE A 121 -2.60 11.89 -11.66
CA ILE A 121 -1.55 10.99 -11.20
C ILE A 121 -1.79 10.66 -9.73
N VAL A 122 -1.86 9.37 -9.42
CA VAL A 122 -1.86 8.85 -8.04
C VAL A 122 -0.51 8.22 -7.78
N THR A 123 0.32 8.84 -6.93
CA THR A 123 1.57 8.21 -6.52
C THR A 123 1.30 7.15 -5.47
N VAL A 124 2.05 6.07 -5.49
CA VAL A 124 2.01 5.01 -4.46
C VAL A 124 3.43 4.65 -4.07
N ASP A 125 3.69 4.58 -2.77
CA ASP A 125 5.01 4.25 -2.22
C ASP A 125 6.11 5.27 -2.61
N ASN A 126 5.72 6.47 -2.95
CA ASN A 126 6.60 7.60 -3.23
C ASN A 126 5.81 8.90 -3.31
N GLY A 127 6.53 10.02 -3.34
CA GLY A 127 5.93 11.32 -3.64
C GLY A 127 5.90 12.29 -2.46
N ILE A 128 6.01 11.83 -1.20
CA ILE A 128 5.93 12.71 -0.02
C ILE A 128 7.03 13.79 -0.01
N SER A 129 8.14 13.56 -0.68
CA SER A 129 9.28 14.48 -0.80
C SER A 129 9.43 15.08 -2.20
N ALA A 130 8.46 14.90 -3.09
CA ALA A 130 8.56 15.27 -4.51
C ALA A 130 7.87 16.61 -4.84
N ARG A 131 8.01 17.62 -3.96
CA ARG A 131 7.38 18.94 -4.12
C ARG A 131 7.62 19.56 -5.51
N VAL A 132 8.85 19.52 -5.97
CA VAL A 132 9.26 20.16 -7.25
C VAL A 132 8.61 19.49 -8.44
N GLU A 133 8.53 18.16 -8.44
CA GLU A 133 7.92 17.36 -9.48
C GLU A 133 6.41 17.54 -9.50
N VAL A 134 5.79 17.60 -8.33
CA VAL A 134 4.34 17.84 -8.18
C VAL A 134 3.99 19.24 -8.69
N ASP A 135 4.73 20.29 -8.27
CA ASP A 135 4.52 21.67 -8.75
C ASP A 135 4.65 21.76 -10.29
N TRP A 136 5.60 21.01 -10.85
CA TRP A 136 5.73 20.94 -12.30
C TRP A 136 4.54 20.26 -12.98
N LEU A 137 4.06 19.13 -12.45
CA LEU A 137 2.87 18.45 -13.02
C LEU A 137 1.64 19.36 -12.99
N LEU A 138 1.41 20.05 -11.88
CA LEU A 138 0.35 21.04 -11.78
C LEU A 138 0.48 22.15 -12.84
N SER A 139 1.71 22.62 -13.09
CA SER A 139 1.98 23.62 -14.14
C SER A 139 1.68 23.10 -15.56
N GLN A 140 1.69 21.78 -15.73
CA GLN A 140 1.28 21.12 -16.99
C GLN A 140 -0.23 20.88 -17.07
N GLY A 141 -1.00 21.26 -16.05
CA GLY A 141 -2.44 21.01 -15.97
C GLY A 141 -2.78 19.55 -15.71
N ILE A 142 -1.96 18.84 -14.94
CA ILE A 142 -2.18 17.45 -14.52
C ILE A 142 -2.36 17.45 -13.01
N ASP A 143 -3.46 16.91 -12.55
CA ASP A 143 -3.71 16.79 -11.12
C ASP A 143 -2.87 15.66 -10.50
N VAL A 144 -2.54 15.82 -9.23
CA VAL A 144 -1.75 14.84 -8.48
C VAL A 144 -2.39 14.60 -7.12
N VAL A 145 -2.41 13.35 -6.70
CA VAL A 145 -2.58 12.96 -5.29
C VAL A 145 -1.42 12.08 -4.86
N VAL A 146 -0.98 12.27 -3.63
CA VAL A 146 0.19 11.55 -3.10
C VAL A 146 -0.26 10.53 -2.07
N THR A 147 0.17 9.26 -2.24
CA THR A 147 0.08 8.24 -1.20
C THR A 147 1.46 7.66 -0.94
N ASP A 148 1.93 7.77 0.29
CA ASP A 148 3.29 7.37 0.65
C ASP A 148 3.32 6.84 2.09
N HIS A 149 4.49 6.34 2.51
CA HIS A 149 4.74 5.86 3.88
C HIS A 149 6.16 6.23 4.36
N HIS A 150 6.92 6.96 3.56
CA HIS A 150 8.28 7.40 3.91
C HIS A 150 8.26 8.57 4.89
N GLU A 151 9.38 8.80 5.61
CA GLU A 151 9.49 9.98 6.46
C GLU A 151 9.40 11.26 5.60
N PRO A 152 8.48 12.19 5.94
CA PRO A 152 8.34 13.43 5.19
C PRO A 152 9.62 14.25 5.21
N ALA A 153 10.01 14.81 4.05
CA ALA A 153 11.09 15.78 3.95
C ALA A 153 10.64 17.16 4.48
N GLU A 154 11.56 18.14 4.48
CA GLU A 154 11.23 19.53 4.86
C GLU A 154 10.11 20.15 3.99
N LEU A 155 10.02 19.72 2.73
CA LEU A 155 9.05 20.23 1.75
C LEU A 155 8.13 19.11 1.27
N VAL A 156 7.00 18.99 1.92
CA VAL A 156 5.88 18.14 1.46
C VAL A 156 5.15 18.86 0.31
N PRO A 157 4.63 18.14 -0.71
CA PRO A 157 3.79 18.72 -1.75
C PRO A 157 2.62 19.54 -1.18
N GLU A 158 2.37 20.72 -1.74
CA GLU A 158 1.28 21.60 -1.35
C GLU A 158 0.27 21.78 -2.50
N GLY A 159 -0.97 22.15 -2.17
CA GLY A 159 -2.02 22.35 -3.15
C GLY A 159 -2.60 21.07 -3.77
N VAL A 160 -2.18 19.92 -3.27
CA VAL A 160 -2.68 18.58 -3.65
C VAL A 160 -3.06 17.78 -2.41
N ALA A 161 -3.92 16.77 -2.58
CA ALA A 161 -4.22 15.85 -1.49
C ALA A 161 -3.04 14.89 -1.26
N VAL A 162 -2.62 14.76 0.00
CA VAL A 162 -1.50 13.92 0.43
C VAL A 162 -1.96 13.02 1.57
N THR A 163 -1.70 11.73 1.49
CA THR A 163 -1.90 10.79 2.59
C THR A 163 -0.62 10.03 2.88
N ASP A 164 -0.20 10.08 4.13
CA ASP A 164 0.95 9.36 4.64
C ASP A 164 0.78 9.18 6.16
N PRO A 165 0.91 7.94 6.68
CA PRO A 165 0.79 7.68 8.11
C PRO A 165 1.83 8.43 8.96
N LYS A 166 2.95 8.86 8.37
CA LYS A 166 4.05 9.53 9.08
C LYS A 166 3.90 11.05 9.17
N LEU A 167 2.86 11.62 8.54
CA LEU A 167 2.52 13.03 8.71
C LEU A 167 2.10 13.37 10.15
N GLU A 168 1.55 12.39 10.87
CA GLU A 168 1.19 12.55 12.28
C GLU A 168 1.93 11.53 13.16
N PRO A 169 2.66 11.99 14.21
CA PRO A 169 3.43 11.09 15.07
C PRO A 169 2.60 10.00 15.77
N ASP A 170 1.35 10.32 16.09
CA ASP A 170 0.44 9.44 16.82
C ASP A 170 -0.47 8.60 15.89
N CYS A 171 -0.23 8.61 14.58
CA CYS A 171 -1.00 7.80 13.64
C CYS A 171 -0.83 6.30 13.96
N PRO A 172 -1.91 5.57 14.26
CA PRO A 172 -1.82 4.15 14.64
C PRO A 172 -1.37 3.24 13.50
N SER A 173 -1.47 3.70 12.25
CA SER A 173 -1.08 3.01 11.02
C SER A 173 0.35 3.35 10.56
N ARG A 174 1.16 3.99 11.41
CA ARG A 174 2.50 4.52 11.09
C ARG A 174 3.47 3.48 10.50
N GLU A 175 3.28 2.22 10.83
CA GLU A 175 4.15 1.11 10.39
C GLU A 175 3.68 0.43 9.10
N LEU A 176 2.69 0.98 8.39
CA LEU A 176 2.28 0.42 7.09
C LEU A 176 3.36 0.66 6.03
N ALA A 177 3.53 -0.32 5.14
CA ALA A 177 4.23 -0.16 3.86
C ALA A 177 3.38 0.62 2.85
N GLY A 178 3.96 1.08 1.75
CA GLY A 178 3.24 1.77 0.67
C GLY A 178 2.09 0.93 0.11
N ALA A 179 2.28 -0.38 -0.06
CA ALA A 179 1.20 -1.30 -0.46
C ALA A 179 0.08 -1.39 0.59
N GLY A 180 0.40 -1.24 1.87
CA GLY A 180 -0.59 -1.16 2.95
C GLY A 180 -1.42 0.12 2.85
N VAL A 181 -0.79 1.26 2.62
CA VAL A 181 -1.47 2.56 2.42
C VAL A 181 -2.36 2.53 1.16
N ALA A 182 -1.86 2.00 0.05
CA ALA A 182 -2.63 1.81 -1.17
C ALA A 182 -3.85 0.88 -0.97
N LEU A 183 -3.70 -0.17 -0.14
CA LEU A 183 -4.80 -1.06 0.23
C LEU A 183 -5.86 -0.34 1.07
N LYS A 184 -5.46 0.56 1.98
CA LYS A 184 -6.36 1.43 2.76
C LYS A 184 -7.15 2.36 1.84
N LEU A 185 -6.48 2.99 0.86
CA LEU A 185 -7.16 3.82 -0.13
C LEU A 185 -8.18 3.00 -0.92
N LEU A 186 -7.81 1.82 -1.40
CA LEU A 186 -8.75 0.93 -2.10
C LEU A 186 -9.93 0.52 -1.23
N GLN A 187 -9.75 0.35 0.08
CA GLN A 187 -10.83 0.07 1.02
C GLN A 187 -11.82 1.24 1.12
N VAL A 188 -11.33 2.49 1.20
CA VAL A 188 -12.20 3.68 1.21
C VAL A 188 -12.98 3.79 -0.09
N LEU A 189 -12.30 3.70 -1.23
CA LEU A 189 -12.92 3.75 -2.55
C LEU A 189 -13.98 2.65 -2.73
N GLY A 190 -13.66 1.42 -2.30
CA GLY A 190 -14.61 0.31 -2.35
C GLY A 190 -15.87 0.56 -1.49
N ARG A 191 -15.71 1.10 -0.28
CA ARG A 191 -16.85 1.47 0.58
C ARG A 191 -17.76 2.52 -0.09
N ARG A 192 -17.16 3.56 -0.70
CA ARG A 192 -17.88 4.67 -1.36
C ARG A 192 -18.56 4.25 -2.67
N LEU A 193 -17.92 3.38 -3.44
CA LEU A 193 -18.38 2.91 -4.75
C LEU A 193 -19.12 1.57 -4.73
N GLY A 194 -19.67 1.18 -3.56
CA GLY A 194 -20.57 0.03 -3.43
C GLY A 194 -19.93 -1.35 -3.44
N GLN A 195 -18.60 -1.44 -3.28
CA GLN A 195 -17.84 -2.70 -3.20
C GLN A 195 -16.97 -2.75 -1.91
N PRO A 196 -17.55 -2.71 -0.69
CA PRO A 196 -16.83 -2.53 0.57
C PRO A 196 -15.80 -3.61 0.88
N GLU A 197 -15.96 -4.83 0.34
CA GLU A 197 -15.06 -5.96 0.57
C GLU A 197 -14.02 -6.16 -0.55
N LEU A 198 -13.98 -5.27 -1.56
CA LEU A 198 -13.10 -5.41 -2.72
C LEU A 198 -11.62 -5.50 -2.33
N TRP A 199 -11.17 -4.68 -1.39
CA TRP A 199 -9.79 -4.61 -0.90
C TRP A 199 -9.26 -5.96 -0.39
N ARG A 200 -10.12 -6.81 0.20
CA ARG A 200 -9.73 -8.13 0.70
C ARG A 200 -9.17 -9.06 -0.38
N ARG A 201 -9.51 -8.79 -1.63
CA ARG A 201 -9.00 -9.56 -2.77
C ARG A 201 -7.53 -9.29 -3.07
N TYR A 202 -6.93 -8.29 -2.43
CA TYR A 202 -5.58 -7.83 -2.72
C TYR A 202 -4.64 -7.91 -1.50
N THR A 203 -5.09 -8.48 -0.38
CA THR A 203 -4.27 -8.62 0.83
C THR A 203 -3.01 -9.44 0.58
N GLU A 204 -3.06 -10.46 -0.29
CA GLU A 204 -1.90 -11.25 -0.69
C GLU A 204 -0.85 -10.41 -1.45
N ILE A 205 -1.27 -9.45 -2.29
CA ILE A 205 -0.35 -8.56 -2.99
C ILE A 205 0.27 -7.55 -2.00
N ALA A 206 -0.56 -6.93 -1.14
CA ALA A 206 -0.06 -6.00 -0.12
C ALA A 206 0.90 -6.69 0.86
N THR A 207 0.72 -7.98 1.13
CA THR A 207 1.64 -8.79 1.94
C THR A 207 3.02 -8.91 1.32
N LEU A 208 3.12 -9.04 -0.02
CA LEU A 208 4.42 -9.05 -0.70
C LEU A 208 5.18 -7.75 -0.47
N GLY A 209 4.53 -6.59 -0.66
CA GLY A 209 5.10 -5.28 -0.37
C GLY A 209 5.53 -5.17 1.10
N THR A 210 4.62 -5.42 2.03
CA THR A 210 4.87 -5.31 3.48
C THR A 210 6.06 -6.15 3.95
N ILE A 211 6.23 -7.37 3.44
CA ILE A 211 7.34 -8.26 3.82
C ILE A 211 8.65 -7.81 3.16
N SER A 212 8.61 -7.42 1.89
CA SER A 212 9.82 -7.03 1.14
C SER A 212 10.42 -5.72 1.65
N ASP A 213 9.59 -4.80 2.09
CA ASP A 213 10.00 -3.54 2.72
C ASP A 213 10.41 -3.71 4.21
N MET A 214 10.45 -4.96 4.68
CA MET A 214 10.87 -5.33 6.04
C MET A 214 10.12 -4.60 7.16
N MET A 215 8.86 -4.28 6.95
CA MET A 215 8.03 -3.59 7.93
C MET A 215 7.83 -4.42 9.21
N LEU A 216 7.65 -3.73 10.33
CA LEU A 216 7.40 -4.39 11.61
C LEU A 216 6.09 -5.19 11.57
N LEU A 217 6.18 -6.51 11.75
CA LEU A 217 5.00 -7.41 11.78
C LEU A 217 4.32 -7.38 13.15
N LYS A 218 3.77 -6.21 13.50
CA LYS A 218 2.94 -5.95 14.67
C LYS A 218 1.58 -5.41 14.25
N GLY A 219 0.59 -5.46 15.15
CA GLY A 219 -0.74 -4.88 14.91
C GLY A 219 -1.31 -5.28 13.53
N GLU A 220 -1.70 -4.28 12.75
CA GLU A 220 -2.34 -4.49 11.45
C GLU A 220 -1.43 -5.11 10.38
N ASN A 221 -0.11 -4.83 10.38
CA ASN A 221 0.82 -5.50 9.46
C ASN A 221 0.87 -7.01 9.71
N ARG A 222 0.84 -7.41 10.99
CA ARG A 222 0.81 -8.83 11.34
C ARG A 222 -0.48 -9.50 10.88
N ALA A 223 -1.62 -8.83 11.04
CA ALA A 223 -2.92 -9.32 10.61
C ALA A 223 -3.00 -9.42 9.07
N LEU A 224 -2.53 -8.38 8.37
CA LEU A 224 -2.45 -8.34 6.90
C LEU A 224 -1.59 -9.50 6.37
N VAL A 225 -0.39 -9.69 6.94
CA VAL A 225 0.54 -10.73 6.50
C VAL A 225 -0.01 -12.12 6.79
N ALA A 226 -0.68 -12.34 7.92
CA ALA A 226 -1.31 -13.63 8.23
C ALA A 226 -2.44 -13.97 7.24
N ASP A 227 -3.33 -13.03 6.93
CA ASP A 227 -4.40 -13.19 5.93
C ASP A 227 -3.81 -13.42 4.53
N GLY A 228 -2.88 -12.56 4.10
CA GLY A 228 -2.29 -12.65 2.77
C GLY A 228 -1.53 -13.95 2.52
N ILE A 229 -0.73 -14.43 3.47
CA ILE A 229 -0.07 -15.74 3.38
C ILE A 229 -1.09 -16.87 3.29
N SER A 230 -2.15 -16.81 4.09
CA SER A 230 -3.24 -17.80 4.01
C SER A 230 -3.85 -17.86 2.62
N ARG A 231 -4.07 -16.71 1.99
CA ARG A 231 -4.60 -16.61 0.61
C ARG A 231 -3.61 -17.06 -0.44
N MET A 232 -2.33 -16.68 -0.30
CA MET A 232 -1.26 -17.09 -1.23
C MET A 232 -1.15 -18.61 -1.35
N ARG A 233 -1.43 -19.36 -0.28
CA ARG A 233 -1.37 -20.85 -0.31
C ARG A 233 -2.30 -21.48 -1.31
N THR A 234 -3.36 -20.80 -1.70
CA THR A 234 -4.40 -21.28 -2.63
C THR A 234 -4.66 -20.31 -3.78
N THR A 235 -3.76 -19.35 -3.99
CA THR A 235 -3.94 -18.33 -5.03
C THR A 235 -3.86 -18.92 -6.43
N ASP A 236 -4.67 -18.38 -7.34
CA ASP A 236 -4.62 -18.63 -8.78
C ASP A 236 -4.07 -17.41 -9.55
N ARG A 237 -3.55 -16.39 -8.85
CA ARG A 237 -2.98 -15.20 -9.50
C ARG A 237 -1.72 -15.54 -10.28
N PRO A 238 -1.72 -15.33 -11.62
CA PRO A 238 -0.60 -15.73 -12.45
C PRO A 238 0.74 -15.17 -11.96
N GLY A 239 0.78 -13.89 -11.58
CA GLY A 239 2.02 -13.24 -11.10
C GLY A 239 2.60 -13.89 -9.85
N ILE A 240 1.77 -14.26 -8.86
CA ILE A 240 2.23 -14.91 -7.63
C ILE A 240 2.65 -16.36 -7.92
N VAL A 241 1.89 -17.06 -8.76
CA VAL A 241 2.20 -18.45 -9.16
C VAL A 241 3.54 -18.51 -9.90
N GLU A 242 3.77 -17.62 -10.86
CA GLU A 242 5.02 -17.56 -11.63
C GLU A 242 6.21 -17.12 -10.77
N LEU A 243 5.99 -16.17 -9.83
CA LEU A 243 7.02 -15.76 -8.88
C LEU A 243 7.45 -16.95 -8.01
N ALA A 244 6.49 -17.71 -7.48
CA ALA A 244 6.77 -18.90 -6.68
C ALA A 244 7.49 -19.98 -7.50
N ALA A 245 7.06 -20.21 -8.74
CA ALA A 245 7.71 -21.16 -9.66
C ALA A 245 9.17 -20.77 -9.94
N THR A 246 9.41 -19.47 -10.22
CA THR A 246 10.76 -18.94 -10.45
C THR A 246 11.65 -19.08 -9.20
N ALA A 247 11.07 -18.80 -8.03
CA ALA A 247 11.75 -18.96 -6.73
C ALA A 247 11.86 -20.43 -6.28
N ARG A 248 11.30 -21.38 -7.03
CA ARG A 248 11.22 -22.81 -6.68
C ARG A 248 10.61 -23.04 -5.30
N THR A 249 9.59 -22.26 -4.98
CA THR A 249 8.89 -22.27 -3.69
C THR A 249 7.52 -22.91 -3.85
N ASP A 250 7.18 -23.81 -2.92
CA ASP A 250 5.83 -24.38 -2.83
C ASP A 250 4.91 -23.44 -2.07
N LEU A 251 3.96 -22.83 -2.77
CA LEU A 251 3.00 -21.89 -2.17
C LEU A 251 2.20 -22.50 -1.01
N SER A 252 1.89 -23.79 -1.05
CA SER A 252 1.14 -24.46 0.03
C SER A 252 1.89 -24.45 1.38
N ARG A 253 3.20 -24.21 1.36
CA ARG A 253 4.12 -24.32 2.51
C ARG A 253 4.73 -22.97 2.91
N ILE A 254 4.39 -21.88 2.23
CA ILE A 254 4.93 -20.57 2.59
C ILE A 254 4.52 -20.14 4.01
N SER A 255 5.44 -19.44 4.65
CA SER A 255 5.26 -18.81 5.96
C SER A 255 5.98 -17.46 5.99
N SER A 256 5.61 -16.59 6.93
CA SER A 256 6.33 -15.34 7.21
C SER A 256 7.60 -15.60 8.02
#